data_7ce9ba2f35e16b3460468d67198836cc
#
_entry.id   7ce9ba2f35e16b3460468d67198836cc
#
_cell.length_a   1.000
_cell.length_b   1.000
_cell.length_c   1.000
_cell.angle_alpha   90.00
_cell.angle_beta   90.00
_cell.angle_gamma   90.00
#
_symmetry.space_group_name_H-M   'P 1'
#
loop_
_entity.id
_entity.type
_entity.pdbx_description
1 polymer ?
#
loop_
_entity_poly.entity_id
_entity_poly.type
_entity_poly.pdbx_seq_one_letter_code
_entity_poly.pdbx_strand_id
1 'polypeptide(L)'
;MYKRQAYTHTAEYDAMIATYMRAQAGLNEKLFLEFDLVQSLRYGENPHQSAKFYREGHEVPYSLAFARQLNGKELSYNNIQDANAALCIVREFSEPFCVGLKHMNPCGAATGKDVVEAWTKAYEADKVSIFGGIVATNREVTREAAELMKPIFLEIIMAPKFSEGALEVLCTKKNLRLLEVDMSQGAVDPKQYVSVNGGLLVQDLDVTTRTVTADMCVTEAKPAEGVMADLNFGWHIVKHVKSNAIVVVRDGRTLGVGAGQMNRIGSAEIALKQAHAAGFTEGLVLASDGFFPFDDCVALAAEYGVTAIVQPGGSIRDEDSIRKANEKGIAMLFTGERHFKH
;
A
#
# COMPACT_ATOMS: atom_id res chain seq x y z
N MET A 1 33.00 0.25 28.40
CA MET A 1 32.15 1.02 27.48
C MET A 1 32.89 1.38 26.20
N TYR A 2 34.00 2.08 26.24
CA TYR A 2 34.76 2.56 25.07
C TYR A 2 35.27 1.47 24.12
N LYS A 3 35.69 0.29 24.60
CA LYS A 3 36.17 -0.79 23.73
C LYS A 3 35.09 -1.30 22.78
N ARG A 4 33.84 -1.45 23.26
CA ARG A 4 32.72 -1.91 22.41
C ARG A 4 32.43 -0.90 21.29
N GLN A 5 32.34 0.40 21.64
CA GLN A 5 32.11 1.46 20.65
C GLN A 5 33.22 1.52 19.61
N ALA A 6 34.48 1.38 20.03
CA ALA A 6 35.61 1.36 19.10
C ALA A 6 35.53 0.18 18.10
N TYR A 7 35.18 -1.03 18.58
CA TYR A 7 35.06 -2.19 17.70
C TYR A 7 33.84 -2.12 16.78
N THR A 8 32.72 -1.57 17.22
CA THR A 8 31.58 -1.32 16.34
C THR A 8 31.97 -0.34 15.22
N HIS A 9 32.55 0.81 15.58
CA HIS A 9 32.99 1.81 14.60
C HIS A 9 34.03 1.28 13.60
N THR A 10 35.01 0.49 14.06
CA THR A 10 35.98 -0.12 13.14
C THR A 10 35.36 -1.19 12.23
N ALA A 11 34.38 -1.96 12.72
CA ALA A 11 33.68 -2.94 11.89
C ALA A 11 32.88 -2.28 10.76
N GLU A 12 32.17 -1.18 11.04
CA GLU A 12 31.46 -0.38 10.05
C GLU A 12 32.42 0.18 8.99
N TYR A 13 33.52 0.78 9.44
CA TYR A 13 34.56 1.34 8.58
C TYR A 13 35.22 0.28 7.70
N ASP A 14 35.58 -0.87 8.28
CA ASP A 14 36.19 -1.98 7.56
C ASP A 14 35.23 -2.60 6.52
N ALA A 15 33.93 -2.67 6.83
CA ALA A 15 32.92 -3.12 5.87
C ALA A 15 32.83 -2.19 4.65
N MET A 16 32.84 -0.87 4.88
CA MET A 16 32.83 0.15 3.83
C MET A 16 34.11 0.06 2.95
N ILE A 17 35.30 -0.02 3.59
CA ILE A 17 36.57 -0.19 2.86
C ILE A 17 36.57 -1.49 2.05
N ALA A 18 36.15 -2.61 2.65
CA ALA A 18 36.10 -3.91 1.99
C ALA A 18 35.19 -3.85 0.73
N THR A 19 34.04 -3.20 0.83
CA THR A 19 33.11 -3.00 -0.30
C THR A 19 33.78 -2.20 -1.41
N TYR A 20 34.40 -1.06 -1.09
CA TYR A 20 35.10 -0.23 -2.05
C TYR A 20 36.26 -0.96 -2.73
N MET A 21 37.16 -1.61 -1.94
CA MET A 21 38.33 -2.33 -2.46
C MET A 21 37.94 -3.50 -3.36
N ARG A 22 36.84 -4.22 -3.02
CA ARG A 22 36.35 -5.31 -3.86
C ARG A 22 35.85 -4.80 -5.21
N ALA A 23 35.13 -3.69 -5.21
CA ALA A 23 34.65 -3.07 -6.44
C ALA A 23 35.84 -2.62 -7.34
N GLN A 24 36.86 -1.97 -6.77
CA GLN A 24 38.07 -1.56 -7.49
C GLN A 24 38.87 -2.76 -8.06
N ALA A 25 38.87 -3.88 -7.36
CA ALA A 25 39.55 -5.11 -7.79
C ALA A 25 38.73 -5.97 -8.77
N GLY A 26 37.52 -5.56 -9.15
CA GLY A 26 36.62 -6.34 -10.00
C GLY A 26 36.19 -7.68 -9.37
N LEU A 27 36.21 -7.77 -8.05
CA LEU A 27 35.76 -8.95 -7.31
C LEU A 27 34.24 -8.94 -7.12
N ASN A 28 33.66 -10.13 -6.95
CA ASN A 28 32.23 -10.26 -6.65
C ASN A 28 31.85 -9.42 -5.43
N GLU A 29 30.70 -8.75 -5.53
CA GLU A 29 30.12 -7.96 -4.45
C GLU A 29 29.91 -8.82 -3.19
N LYS A 30 30.03 -8.19 -2.04
CA LYS A 30 29.67 -8.76 -0.75
C LYS A 30 28.76 -7.77 -0.02
N LEU A 31 27.56 -8.22 0.35
CA LEU A 31 26.59 -7.39 1.05
C LEU A 31 26.88 -7.38 2.56
N PHE A 32 26.97 -6.17 3.12
CA PHE A 32 27.02 -5.91 4.56
C PHE A 32 25.78 -5.15 4.95
N LEU A 33 25.03 -5.63 5.93
CA LEU A 33 23.83 -4.99 6.45
C LEU A 33 24.02 -4.69 7.93
N GLU A 34 23.65 -3.49 8.33
CA GLU A 34 23.73 -3.04 9.71
C GLU A 34 22.39 -2.47 10.17
N PHE A 35 21.93 -2.93 11.32
CA PHE A 35 20.67 -2.49 11.92
C PHE A 35 20.77 -2.52 13.44
N ASP A 36 20.30 -1.46 14.08
CA ASP A 36 20.17 -1.38 15.53
C ASP A 36 18.91 -2.07 16.04
N LEU A 37 19.03 -2.82 17.13
CA LEU A 37 17.88 -3.43 17.79
C LEU A 37 16.99 -2.33 18.42
N VAL A 38 15.72 -2.24 17.97
CA VAL A 38 14.71 -1.37 18.54
C VAL A 38 13.95 -2.07 19.67
N GLN A 39 13.44 -3.28 19.39
CA GLN A 39 12.54 -3.99 20.29
C GLN A 39 12.65 -5.50 20.13
N SER A 40 12.67 -6.24 21.25
CA SER A 40 12.37 -7.66 21.28
C SER A 40 10.85 -7.83 21.29
N LEU A 41 10.30 -8.44 20.25
CA LEU A 41 8.86 -8.61 20.11
C LEU A 41 8.37 -9.79 20.96
N ARG A 42 7.10 -9.73 21.36
CA ARG A 42 6.50 -10.78 22.18
C ARG A 42 6.54 -12.15 21.50
N TYR A 43 6.32 -12.18 20.18
CA TYR A 43 6.43 -13.32 19.27
C TYR A 43 6.48 -12.81 17.83
N GLY A 44 6.73 -13.69 16.86
CA GLY A 44 6.72 -13.37 15.45
C GLY A 44 5.31 -13.28 14.86
N GLU A 45 5.14 -13.71 13.63
CA GLU A 45 3.83 -13.79 13.00
C GLU A 45 2.88 -14.73 13.77
N ASN A 46 3.45 -15.80 14.30
CA ASN A 46 2.75 -16.79 15.13
C ASN A 46 3.36 -16.90 16.55
N PRO A 47 2.56 -17.30 17.56
CA PRO A 47 2.99 -17.30 18.95
C PRO A 47 4.21 -18.16 19.29
N HIS A 48 4.53 -19.18 18.49
CA HIS A 48 5.68 -20.06 18.68
C HIS A 48 6.99 -19.53 18.06
N GLN A 49 6.92 -18.41 17.34
CA GLN A 49 8.08 -17.79 16.68
C GLN A 49 8.65 -16.65 17.52
N SER A 50 9.96 -16.64 17.76
CA SER A 50 10.65 -15.49 18.33
C SER A 50 10.88 -14.42 17.26
N ALA A 51 10.80 -13.14 17.63
CA ALA A 51 11.04 -12.06 16.71
C ALA A 51 11.67 -10.83 17.39
N LYS A 52 12.34 -10.03 16.58
CA LYS A 52 12.96 -8.77 16.97
C LYS A 52 12.72 -7.76 15.87
N PHE A 53 12.62 -6.49 16.25
CA PHE A 53 12.53 -5.37 15.34
C PHE A 53 13.84 -4.56 15.39
N TYR A 54 14.38 -4.29 14.23
CA TYR A 54 15.61 -3.53 14.04
C TYR A 54 15.32 -2.30 13.18
N ARG A 55 16.19 -1.30 13.24
CA ARG A 55 16.15 -0.10 12.41
C ARG A 55 17.51 0.24 11.84
N GLU A 56 17.52 1.00 10.77
CA GLU A 56 18.72 1.63 10.20
C GLU A 56 19.27 2.72 11.13
N GLY A 57 20.55 3.07 10.96
CA GLY A 57 21.23 4.06 11.80
C GLY A 57 20.83 5.52 11.54
N HIS A 58 19.99 5.81 10.52
CA HIS A 58 19.54 7.16 10.16
C HIS A 58 18.04 7.21 9.95
N GLU A 59 17.44 8.37 10.26
CA GLU A 59 16.01 8.59 10.08
C GLU A 59 15.67 8.73 8.59
N VAL A 60 14.56 8.10 8.21
CA VAL A 60 13.98 8.22 6.88
C VAL A 60 12.48 8.55 6.98
N PRO A 61 11.94 9.39 6.09
CA PRO A 61 10.50 9.67 6.03
C PRO A 61 9.67 8.41 5.79
N TYR A 62 8.42 8.42 6.23
CA TYR A 62 7.49 7.30 6.14
C TYR A 62 8.01 6.01 6.79
N SER A 63 8.90 6.13 7.77
CA SER A 63 9.47 5.00 8.49
C SER A 63 8.75 4.74 9.81
N LEU A 64 8.22 3.52 9.94
CA LEU A 64 7.66 3.06 11.21
C LEU A 64 8.72 2.92 12.30
N ALA A 65 9.97 2.63 11.91
CA ALA A 65 11.06 2.42 12.87
C ALA A 65 11.46 3.70 13.64
N PHE A 66 11.08 4.86 13.12
CA PHE A 66 11.30 6.18 13.74
C PHE A 66 9.98 6.86 14.17
N ALA A 67 8.86 6.16 14.06
CA ALA A 67 7.57 6.68 14.49
C ALA A 67 7.53 6.92 16.01
N ARG A 68 6.88 8.00 16.42
CA ARG A 68 6.64 8.31 17.84
C ARG A 68 5.30 7.73 18.29
N GLN A 69 5.34 6.75 19.16
CA GLN A 69 4.12 6.19 19.75
C GLN A 69 3.60 7.09 20.88
N LEU A 70 2.38 7.61 20.72
CA LEU A 70 1.73 8.53 21.65
C LEU A 70 0.82 7.83 22.64
N ASN A 71 0.27 6.67 22.29
CA ASN A 71 -0.65 5.88 23.12
C ASN A 71 -0.59 4.40 22.74
N GLY A 72 -1.09 3.55 23.61
CA GLY A 72 -1.36 2.14 23.35
C GLY A 72 -0.27 1.19 23.82
N LYS A 73 -0.49 -0.10 23.54
CA LYS A 73 0.46 -1.18 23.82
C LYS A 73 1.62 -1.16 22.83
N GLU A 74 2.70 -1.87 23.17
CA GLU A 74 3.78 -2.16 22.22
C GLU A 74 3.27 -2.76 20.91
N LEU A 75 4.00 -2.48 19.83
CA LEU A 75 3.71 -3.05 18.52
C LEU A 75 4.04 -4.54 18.51
N SER A 76 3.19 -5.33 17.87
CA SER A 76 3.46 -6.73 17.54
C SER A 76 4.13 -6.84 16.17
N TYR A 77 4.66 -8.01 15.83
CA TYR A 77 5.19 -8.33 14.51
C TYR A 77 4.18 -8.00 13.40
N ASN A 78 2.95 -8.48 13.51
CA ASN A 78 1.89 -8.23 12.53
C ASN A 78 1.50 -6.74 12.46
N ASN A 79 1.50 -6.04 13.60
CA ASN A 79 1.27 -4.59 13.61
C ASN A 79 2.32 -3.84 12.81
N ILE A 80 3.60 -4.24 12.91
CA ILE A 80 4.71 -3.60 12.19
C ILE A 80 4.57 -3.84 10.69
N GLN A 81 4.25 -5.06 10.26
CA GLN A 81 4.04 -5.38 8.85
C GLN A 81 2.86 -4.60 8.24
N ASP A 82 1.71 -4.63 8.91
CA ASP A 82 0.51 -3.92 8.45
C ASP A 82 0.73 -2.40 8.43
N ALA A 83 1.35 -1.84 9.47
CA ALA A 83 1.63 -0.42 9.55
C ALA A 83 2.59 0.05 8.45
N ASN A 84 3.65 -0.72 8.18
CA ASN A 84 4.57 -0.42 7.07
C ASN A 84 3.85 -0.47 5.71
N ALA A 85 3.00 -1.46 5.47
CA ALA A 85 2.21 -1.54 4.25
C ALA A 85 1.27 -0.34 4.08
N ALA A 86 0.64 0.13 5.16
CA ALA A 86 -0.22 1.32 5.13
C ALA A 86 0.57 2.60 4.81
N LEU A 87 1.77 2.78 5.37
CA LEU A 87 2.64 3.93 5.08
C LEU A 87 3.09 3.95 3.61
N CYS A 88 3.37 2.78 3.02
CA CYS A 88 3.68 2.68 1.59
C CYS A 88 2.53 3.16 0.70
N ILE A 89 1.27 2.90 1.09
CA ILE A 89 0.10 3.39 0.36
C ILE A 89 -0.09 4.89 0.55
N VAL A 90 -0.03 5.37 1.78
CA VAL A 90 -0.26 6.79 2.11
C VAL A 90 0.70 7.71 1.36
N ARG A 91 1.94 7.26 1.13
CA ARG A 91 2.98 8.01 0.42
C ARG A 91 2.64 8.30 -1.04
N GLU A 92 1.76 7.53 -1.67
CA GLU A 92 1.37 7.71 -3.08
C GLU A 92 0.51 8.96 -3.31
N PHE A 93 -0.07 9.54 -2.26
CA PHE A 93 -1.10 10.58 -2.37
C PHE A 93 -0.65 11.92 -1.76
N SER A 94 -0.80 12.99 -2.53
CA SER A 94 -0.58 14.37 -2.08
C SER A 94 -1.85 15.03 -1.55
N GLU A 95 -3.02 14.63 -2.04
CA GLU A 95 -4.34 15.06 -1.57
C GLU A 95 -4.64 14.48 -0.17
N PRO A 96 -5.59 15.05 0.60
CA PRO A 96 -6.03 14.41 1.83
C PRO A 96 -6.51 12.98 1.56
N PHE A 97 -5.83 12.02 2.18
CA PHE A 97 -6.02 10.60 1.91
C PHE A 97 -6.10 9.80 3.21
N CYS A 98 -6.90 8.76 3.20
CA CYS A 98 -7.00 7.81 4.29
C CYS A 98 -7.12 6.38 3.76
N VAL A 99 -6.45 5.44 4.43
CA VAL A 99 -6.55 4.01 4.14
C VAL A 99 -6.81 3.23 5.41
N GLY A 100 -7.78 2.32 5.35
CA GLY A 100 -7.97 1.22 6.28
C GLY A 100 -7.34 -0.04 5.71
N LEU A 101 -6.56 -0.75 6.52
CA LEU A 101 -5.75 -1.87 6.06
C LEU A 101 -5.84 -3.05 7.01
N LYS A 102 -5.84 -4.26 6.45
CA LYS A 102 -5.80 -5.51 7.20
C LYS A 102 -5.03 -6.56 6.44
N HIS A 103 -4.13 -7.28 7.15
CA HIS A 103 -3.28 -8.31 6.55
C HIS A 103 -2.51 -7.80 5.32
N MET A 104 -1.94 -6.59 5.48
CA MET A 104 -1.13 -5.88 4.47
C MET A 104 -1.86 -5.53 3.16
N ASN A 105 -3.20 -5.67 3.11
CA ASN A 105 -4.03 -5.25 1.98
C ASN A 105 -4.98 -4.13 2.38
N PRO A 106 -5.23 -3.12 1.50
CA PRO A 106 -6.24 -2.12 1.77
C PRO A 106 -7.62 -2.77 1.74
N CYS A 107 -8.42 -2.56 2.78
CA CYS A 107 -9.84 -2.90 2.79
C CYS A 107 -10.71 -1.69 2.41
N GLY A 108 -10.23 -0.48 2.66
CA GLY A 108 -10.86 0.74 2.19
C GLY A 108 -9.85 1.88 2.08
N ALA A 109 -9.85 2.58 0.97
CA ALA A 109 -8.98 3.72 0.72
C ALA A 109 -9.76 4.83 0.01
N ALA A 110 -9.51 6.08 0.38
CA ALA A 110 -10.17 7.20 -0.26
C ALA A 110 -9.39 8.51 -0.14
N THR A 111 -9.56 9.37 -1.14
CA THR A 111 -9.26 10.80 -1.07
C THR A 111 -10.50 11.58 -0.61
N GLY A 112 -10.29 12.77 -0.06
CA GLY A 112 -11.34 13.69 0.35
C GLY A 112 -10.84 15.13 0.34
N LYS A 113 -11.74 16.08 0.61
CA LYS A 113 -11.36 17.50 0.78
C LYS A 113 -10.53 17.73 2.06
N ASP A 114 -10.72 16.85 3.05
CA ASP A 114 -10.07 16.84 4.34
C ASP A 114 -9.97 15.41 4.91
N VAL A 115 -9.37 15.25 6.09
CA VAL A 115 -9.20 13.96 6.75
C VAL A 115 -10.53 13.32 7.16
N VAL A 116 -11.55 14.14 7.45
CA VAL A 116 -12.88 13.65 7.87
C VAL A 116 -13.59 12.97 6.70
N GLU A 117 -13.61 13.62 5.54
CA GLU A 117 -14.19 13.05 4.33
C GLU A 117 -13.40 11.83 3.85
N ALA A 118 -12.05 11.92 3.80
CA ALA A 118 -11.21 10.81 3.39
C ALA A 118 -11.42 9.58 4.28
N TRP A 119 -11.47 9.75 5.61
CA TRP A 119 -11.77 8.68 6.55
C TRP A 119 -13.17 8.11 6.33
N THR A 120 -14.19 8.96 6.22
CA THR A 120 -15.58 8.53 6.06
C THR A 120 -15.75 7.66 4.82
N LYS A 121 -15.22 8.10 3.68
CA LYS A 121 -15.26 7.34 2.42
C LYS A 121 -14.47 6.03 2.52
N ALA A 122 -13.27 6.06 3.12
CA ALA A 122 -12.45 4.85 3.31
C ALA A 122 -13.12 3.83 4.23
N TYR A 123 -13.76 4.28 5.31
CA TYR A 123 -14.53 3.43 6.22
C TYR A 123 -15.77 2.83 5.53
N GLU A 124 -16.48 3.63 4.73
CA GLU A 124 -17.67 3.18 4.01
C GLU A 124 -17.37 2.15 2.91
N ALA A 125 -16.15 2.11 2.41
CA ALA A 125 -15.72 1.16 1.39
C ALA A 125 -15.83 -0.30 1.87
N ASP A 126 -15.44 -0.58 3.12
CA ASP A 126 -15.60 -1.91 3.74
C ASP A 126 -15.65 -1.80 5.27
N LYS A 127 -16.84 -1.58 5.80
CA LYS A 127 -17.09 -1.46 7.25
C LYS A 127 -16.83 -2.75 8.03
N VAL A 128 -16.85 -3.89 7.34
CA VAL A 128 -16.68 -5.20 7.98
C VAL A 128 -15.20 -5.52 8.16
N SER A 129 -14.42 -5.41 7.10
CA SER A 129 -13.01 -5.81 7.12
C SER A 129 -12.14 -4.86 7.95
N ILE A 130 -12.51 -3.58 8.04
CA ILE A 130 -11.72 -2.57 8.79
C ILE A 130 -11.76 -2.80 10.31
N PHE A 131 -12.73 -3.58 10.82
CA PHE A 131 -12.78 -3.94 12.23
C PHE A 131 -11.54 -4.72 12.67
N GLY A 132 -10.80 -4.18 13.65
CA GLY A 132 -9.50 -4.70 14.08
C GLY A 132 -8.37 -4.42 13.09
N GLY A 133 -8.58 -3.52 12.13
CA GLY A 133 -7.58 -3.08 11.18
C GLY A 133 -6.72 -1.91 11.66
N ILE A 134 -5.90 -1.45 10.75
CA ILE A 134 -5.01 -0.29 10.91
C ILE A 134 -5.50 0.84 10.01
N VAL A 135 -5.39 2.07 10.47
CA VAL A 135 -5.73 3.28 9.71
C VAL A 135 -4.49 4.15 9.57
N ALA A 136 -4.24 4.65 8.36
CA ALA A 136 -3.22 5.66 8.10
C ALA A 136 -3.79 6.81 7.27
N THR A 137 -3.36 8.04 7.59
CA THR A 137 -3.73 9.24 6.84
C THR A 137 -2.51 10.16 6.67
N ASN A 138 -2.45 10.92 5.58
CA ASN A 138 -1.40 11.90 5.32
C ASN A 138 -1.75 13.32 5.82
N ARG A 139 -2.75 13.44 6.69
CA ARG A 139 -3.17 14.71 7.32
C ARG A 139 -3.23 14.58 8.82
N GLU A 140 -3.19 15.72 9.51
CA GLU A 140 -3.43 15.78 10.95
C GLU A 140 -4.80 15.18 11.29
N VAL A 141 -4.83 14.28 12.26
CA VAL A 141 -6.10 13.76 12.81
C VAL A 141 -6.70 14.82 13.71
N THR A 142 -7.85 15.37 13.28
CA THR A 142 -8.61 16.37 14.06
C THR A 142 -9.50 15.69 15.12
N ARG A 143 -10.02 16.49 16.08
CA ARG A 143 -11.01 16.01 17.04
C ARG A 143 -12.22 15.35 16.33
N GLU A 144 -12.73 15.99 15.27
CA GLU A 144 -13.88 15.48 14.52
C GLU A 144 -13.60 14.12 13.88
N ALA A 145 -12.44 13.97 13.21
CA ALA A 145 -12.04 12.67 12.66
C ALA A 145 -11.87 11.61 13.76
N ALA A 146 -11.29 11.99 14.91
CA ALA A 146 -11.11 11.11 16.05
C ALA A 146 -12.43 10.62 16.65
N GLU A 147 -13.45 11.47 16.73
CA GLU A 147 -14.79 11.11 17.20
C GLU A 147 -15.47 10.10 16.28
N LEU A 148 -15.25 10.20 14.96
CA LEU A 148 -15.72 9.21 13.98
C LEU A 148 -14.96 7.89 14.03
N MET A 149 -13.66 7.92 14.33
CA MET A 149 -12.82 6.71 14.45
C MET A 149 -13.06 5.97 15.78
N LYS A 150 -13.34 6.70 16.86
CA LYS A 150 -13.45 6.15 18.22
C LYS A 150 -14.44 4.98 18.38
N PRO A 151 -15.65 4.98 17.78
CA PRO A 151 -16.60 3.88 17.93
C PRO A 151 -16.09 2.55 17.38
N ILE A 152 -15.15 2.59 16.45
CA ILE A 152 -14.67 1.42 15.72
C ILE A 152 -13.50 0.79 16.50
N PHE A 153 -13.45 -0.53 16.51
CA PHE A 153 -12.27 -1.22 17.04
C PHE A 153 -11.16 -1.17 16.01
N LEU A 154 -10.14 -0.36 16.30
CA LEU A 154 -8.92 -0.22 15.50
C LEU A 154 -7.70 -0.60 16.34
N GLU A 155 -6.71 -1.21 15.73
CA GLU A 155 -5.45 -1.60 16.36
C GLU A 155 -4.45 -0.42 16.39
N ILE A 156 -4.35 0.33 15.29
CA ILE A 156 -3.40 1.44 15.11
C ILE A 156 -4.07 2.56 14.30
N ILE A 157 -3.77 3.79 14.65
CA ILE A 157 -3.99 4.98 13.80
C ILE A 157 -2.64 5.67 13.62
N MET A 158 -2.28 5.95 12.36
CA MET A 158 -1.05 6.63 11.98
C MET A 158 -1.36 7.93 11.25
N ALA A 159 -0.64 8.98 11.60
CA ALA A 159 -0.77 10.30 11.00
C ALA A 159 0.53 11.11 11.14
N PRO A 160 0.75 12.17 10.37
CA PRO A 160 1.85 13.09 10.59
C PRO A 160 1.71 13.86 11.91
N LYS A 161 0.47 14.03 12.38
CA LYS A 161 0.17 14.73 13.62
C LYS A 161 -1.23 14.39 14.14
N PHE A 162 -1.41 14.56 15.45
CA PHE A 162 -2.71 14.49 16.12
C PHE A 162 -2.97 15.82 16.84
N SER A 163 -4.15 16.42 16.66
CA SER A 163 -4.55 17.58 17.45
C SER A 163 -4.73 17.21 18.93
N GLU A 164 -4.61 18.19 19.83
CA GLU A 164 -4.87 17.95 21.27
C GLU A 164 -6.26 17.34 21.50
N GLY A 165 -7.28 17.86 20.78
CA GLY A 165 -8.63 17.31 20.86
C GLY A 165 -8.75 15.87 20.34
N ALA A 166 -7.96 15.49 19.34
CA ALA A 166 -7.92 14.11 18.89
C ALA A 166 -7.30 13.17 19.93
N LEU A 167 -6.23 13.61 20.58
CA LEU A 167 -5.59 12.86 21.67
C LEU A 167 -6.54 12.67 22.86
N GLU A 168 -7.26 13.73 23.29
CA GLU A 168 -8.28 13.63 24.35
C GLU A 168 -9.32 12.55 24.06
N VAL A 169 -9.75 12.45 22.79
CA VAL A 169 -10.76 11.48 22.36
C VAL A 169 -10.18 10.05 22.29
N LEU A 170 -9.05 9.86 21.62
CA LEU A 170 -8.52 8.55 21.28
C LEU A 170 -7.73 7.89 22.40
N CYS A 171 -7.04 8.65 23.27
CA CYS A 171 -6.30 8.11 24.42
C CYS A 171 -7.22 7.49 25.50
N THR A 172 -8.53 7.72 25.42
CA THR A 172 -9.50 6.99 26.23
C THR A 172 -9.47 5.49 25.96
N LYS A 173 -9.00 5.07 24.78
CA LYS A 173 -8.80 3.67 24.38
C LYS A 173 -7.37 3.24 24.70
N LYS A 174 -7.14 2.70 25.89
CA LYS A 174 -5.80 2.35 26.41
C LYS A 174 -4.97 1.41 25.52
N ASN A 175 -5.61 0.61 24.68
CA ASN A 175 -4.94 -0.38 23.83
C ASN A 175 -4.70 0.12 22.40
N LEU A 176 -5.36 1.19 21.96
CA LEU A 176 -5.24 1.77 20.64
C LEU A 176 -3.86 2.44 20.50
N ARG A 177 -3.11 2.02 19.52
CA ARG A 177 -1.81 2.61 19.23
C ARG A 177 -1.98 3.83 18.36
N LEU A 178 -1.45 4.96 18.81
CA LEU A 178 -1.40 6.20 18.06
C LEU A 178 0.06 6.46 17.69
N LEU A 179 0.36 6.48 16.40
CA LEU A 179 1.71 6.65 15.89
C LEU A 179 1.80 7.94 15.08
N GLU A 180 2.65 8.83 15.54
CA GLU A 180 3.04 10.01 14.78
C GLU A 180 4.26 9.68 13.94
N VAL A 181 4.15 9.88 12.62
CA VAL A 181 5.14 9.46 11.63
C VAL A 181 5.55 10.67 10.80
N ASP A 182 6.85 10.86 10.59
CA ASP A 182 7.31 11.85 9.62
C ASP A 182 6.86 11.44 8.21
N MET A 183 5.95 12.22 7.63
CA MET A 183 5.43 12.06 6.27
C MET A 183 5.93 13.18 5.35
N SER A 184 7.07 13.78 5.64
CA SER A 184 7.72 14.76 4.77
C SER A 184 8.21 14.09 3.48
N GLN A 185 8.33 14.89 2.42
CA GLN A 185 8.95 14.42 1.19
C GLN A 185 10.47 14.24 1.41
N GLY A 186 11.00 13.09 1.04
CA GLY A 186 12.41 12.79 1.15
C GLY A 186 12.82 11.63 0.25
N ALA A 187 14.11 11.57 -0.07
CA ALA A 187 14.67 10.43 -0.78
C ALA A 187 14.61 9.19 0.13
N VAL A 188 13.98 8.16 -0.34
CA VAL A 188 14.03 6.83 0.27
C VAL A 188 14.97 6.02 -0.60
N ASP A 189 15.99 5.38 0.00
CA ASP A 189 16.76 4.34 -0.71
C ASP A 189 16.11 2.98 -0.45
N PRO A 190 15.18 2.59 -1.32
CA PRO A 190 14.25 1.57 -0.96
C PRO A 190 14.72 0.23 -1.49
N LYS A 191 15.50 -0.47 -0.71
CA LYS A 191 15.77 -1.89 -0.98
C LYS A 191 14.78 -2.78 -0.24
N GLN A 192 14.29 -3.78 -0.94
CA GLN A 192 13.54 -4.87 -0.34
C GLN A 192 14.46 -6.07 -0.18
N TYR A 193 14.46 -6.62 1.03
CA TYR A 193 15.22 -7.80 1.40
C TYR A 193 14.25 -8.96 1.67
N VAL A 194 14.41 -10.06 0.94
CA VAL A 194 13.59 -11.26 1.13
C VAL A 194 14.47 -12.44 1.42
N SER A 195 14.33 -13.02 2.61
CA SER A 195 15.04 -14.23 2.99
C SER A 195 14.58 -15.42 2.16
N VAL A 196 15.53 -16.15 1.60
CA VAL A 196 15.30 -17.46 0.98
C VAL A 196 16.19 -18.48 1.66
N ASN A 197 15.87 -19.77 1.55
CA ASN A 197 16.67 -20.80 2.20
C ASN A 197 18.13 -20.77 1.71
N GLY A 198 19.05 -20.40 2.60
CA GLY A 198 20.47 -20.27 2.30
C GLY A 198 20.89 -19.01 1.57
N GLY A 199 19.99 -18.00 1.41
CA GLY A 199 20.31 -16.79 0.67
C GLY A 199 19.40 -15.61 0.99
N LEU A 200 19.63 -14.52 0.24
CA LEU A 200 18.89 -13.27 0.33
C LEU A 200 18.62 -12.73 -1.08
N LEU A 201 17.38 -12.43 -1.39
CA LEU A 201 17.02 -11.63 -2.56
C LEU A 201 17.04 -10.15 -2.17
N VAL A 202 17.65 -9.34 -3.02
CA VAL A 202 17.69 -7.88 -2.86
C VAL A 202 17.18 -7.26 -4.16
N GLN A 203 16.18 -6.41 -4.06
CA GLN A 203 15.67 -5.65 -5.19
C GLN A 203 15.35 -4.22 -4.78
N ASP A 204 15.20 -3.33 -5.77
CA ASP A 204 14.61 -2.03 -5.53
C ASP A 204 13.14 -2.18 -5.15
N LEU A 205 12.66 -1.37 -4.19
CA LEU A 205 11.23 -1.26 -3.96
C LEU A 205 10.57 -0.62 -5.16
N ASP A 206 9.35 -1.04 -5.45
CA ASP A 206 8.50 -0.40 -6.45
C ASP A 206 7.92 0.91 -5.89
N VAL A 207 8.71 1.98 -5.95
CA VAL A 207 8.37 3.30 -5.38
C VAL A 207 7.87 4.30 -6.41
N THR A 208 8.06 4.01 -7.70
CA THR A 208 7.57 4.86 -8.79
C THR A 208 6.23 4.35 -9.30
N THR A 209 5.33 5.27 -9.61
CA THR A 209 4.06 4.95 -10.23
C THR A 209 3.85 5.90 -11.40
N ARG A 210 3.72 5.32 -12.58
CA ARG A 210 3.48 6.09 -13.79
C ARG A 210 2.08 6.70 -13.74
N THR A 211 1.99 8.02 -13.95
CA THR A 211 0.70 8.70 -14.08
C THR A 211 -0.04 8.18 -15.32
N VAL A 212 -1.27 7.76 -15.15
CA VAL A 212 -2.15 7.31 -16.23
C VAL A 212 -2.64 8.54 -16.99
N THR A 213 -2.38 8.56 -18.29
CA THR A 213 -2.73 9.68 -19.19
C THR A 213 -3.63 9.22 -20.34
N ALA A 214 -4.40 10.11 -20.92
CA ALA A 214 -5.40 9.77 -21.95
C ALA A 214 -4.80 9.17 -23.23
N ASP A 215 -3.54 9.49 -23.55
CA ASP A 215 -2.81 8.93 -24.70
C ASP A 215 -2.47 7.44 -24.55
N MET A 216 -2.54 6.88 -23.32
CA MET A 216 -2.40 5.44 -23.06
C MET A 216 -3.64 4.63 -23.46
N CYS A 217 -4.73 5.28 -23.90
CA CYS A 217 -5.97 4.62 -24.27
C CYS A 217 -5.84 3.87 -25.60
N VAL A 218 -6.02 2.56 -25.54
CA VAL A 218 -5.87 1.64 -26.68
C VAL A 218 -7.20 1.28 -27.35
N THR A 219 -8.34 1.72 -26.80
CA THR A 219 -9.68 1.45 -27.30
C THR A 219 -10.28 2.63 -28.07
N GLU A 220 -11.38 2.38 -28.82
CA GLU A 220 -12.17 3.41 -29.50
C GLU A 220 -12.86 4.35 -28.49
N ALA A 221 -13.54 3.77 -27.48
CA ALA A 221 -14.09 4.51 -26.38
C ALA A 221 -12.97 5.19 -25.58
N LYS A 222 -13.18 6.45 -25.22
CA LYS A 222 -12.22 7.23 -24.43
C LYS A 222 -12.76 7.46 -23.02
N PRO A 223 -11.90 7.52 -21.99
CA PRO A 223 -12.36 7.80 -20.65
C PRO A 223 -12.96 9.21 -20.57
N ALA A 224 -14.09 9.34 -19.87
CA ALA A 224 -14.66 10.64 -19.57
C ALA A 224 -13.73 11.45 -18.64
N GLU A 225 -13.87 12.79 -18.65
CA GLU A 225 -12.95 13.69 -17.91
C GLU A 225 -12.81 13.32 -16.42
N GLY A 226 -13.92 13.06 -15.71
CA GLY A 226 -13.91 12.68 -14.29
C GLY A 226 -13.35 11.28 -14.00
N VAL A 227 -13.30 10.38 -15.01
CA VAL A 227 -12.85 8.99 -14.87
C VAL A 227 -11.32 8.89 -14.77
N MET A 228 -10.58 9.86 -15.33
CA MET A 228 -9.11 9.85 -15.28
C MET A 228 -8.56 9.92 -13.85
N ALA A 229 -9.21 10.65 -12.96
CA ALA A 229 -8.84 10.70 -11.55
C ALA A 229 -8.99 9.32 -10.88
N ASP A 230 -10.10 8.63 -11.14
CA ASP A 230 -10.35 7.29 -10.61
C ASP A 230 -9.41 6.23 -11.21
N LEU A 231 -9.04 6.34 -12.49
CA LEU A 231 -8.04 5.48 -13.11
C LEU A 231 -6.67 5.62 -12.42
N ASN A 232 -6.23 6.86 -12.18
CA ASN A 232 -4.98 7.11 -11.44
C ASN A 232 -5.08 6.63 -9.99
N PHE A 233 -6.17 6.93 -9.29
CA PHE A 233 -6.40 6.46 -7.93
C PHE A 233 -6.33 4.93 -7.86
N GLY A 234 -7.07 4.23 -8.72
CA GLY A 234 -7.07 2.76 -8.78
C GLY A 234 -5.69 2.20 -9.10
N TRP A 235 -4.94 2.84 -10.00
CA TRP A 235 -3.59 2.45 -10.38
C TRP A 235 -2.61 2.54 -9.21
N HIS A 236 -2.65 3.63 -8.44
CA HIS A 236 -1.84 3.79 -7.23
C HIS A 236 -2.20 2.76 -6.14
N ILE A 237 -3.49 2.45 -5.97
CA ILE A 237 -3.91 1.47 -4.96
C ILE A 237 -3.56 0.03 -5.35
N VAL A 238 -3.80 -0.37 -6.62
CA VAL A 238 -3.61 -1.78 -7.04
C VAL A 238 -2.17 -2.25 -6.91
N LYS A 239 -1.20 -1.36 -7.07
CA LYS A 239 0.23 -1.57 -6.84
C LYS A 239 0.52 -2.13 -5.44
N HIS A 240 -0.28 -1.78 -4.44
CA HIS A 240 -0.08 -2.17 -3.05
C HIS A 240 -0.90 -3.39 -2.63
N VAL A 241 -1.70 -3.96 -3.53
CA VAL A 241 -2.52 -5.16 -3.28
C VAL A 241 -1.75 -6.41 -3.69
N LYS A 242 -1.85 -7.48 -2.89
CA LYS A 242 -1.20 -8.76 -3.22
C LYS A 242 -1.73 -9.34 -4.54
N SER A 243 -0.80 -9.75 -5.41
CA SER A 243 -1.07 -10.33 -6.72
C SER A 243 -1.73 -11.72 -6.64
N ASN A 244 -2.58 -12.14 -7.60
CA ASN A 244 -3.13 -11.26 -8.61
C ASN A 244 -4.09 -10.26 -7.97
N ALA A 245 -4.01 -9.00 -8.37
CA ALA A 245 -4.76 -7.90 -7.75
C ALA A 245 -5.69 -7.20 -8.74
N ILE A 246 -6.91 -6.96 -8.30
CA ILE A 246 -7.90 -6.10 -8.96
C ILE A 246 -8.49 -5.15 -7.93
N VAL A 247 -8.58 -3.88 -8.29
CA VAL A 247 -9.24 -2.84 -7.50
C VAL A 247 -10.35 -2.18 -8.32
N VAL A 248 -11.54 -2.10 -7.74
CA VAL A 248 -12.67 -1.36 -8.31
C VAL A 248 -12.84 -0.06 -7.57
N VAL A 249 -12.96 1.03 -8.33
CA VAL A 249 -12.94 2.40 -7.85
C VAL A 249 -14.09 3.21 -8.41
N ARG A 250 -14.57 4.19 -7.65
CA ARG A 250 -15.40 5.29 -8.11
C ARG A 250 -15.35 6.45 -7.12
N ASP A 251 -15.36 7.67 -7.62
CA ASP A 251 -15.41 8.92 -6.83
C ASP A 251 -14.23 9.02 -5.81
N GLY A 252 -13.02 8.66 -6.24
CA GLY A 252 -11.80 8.73 -5.43
C GLY A 252 -11.79 7.78 -4.24
N ARG A 253 -12.49 6.64 -4.32
CA ARG A 253 -12.48 5.59 -3.28
C ARG A 253 -12.50 4.19 -3.86
N THR A 254 -11.95 3.24 -3.12
CA THR A 254 -12.11 1.82 -3.41
C THR A 254 -13.55 1.37 -3.12
N LEU A 255 -14.06 0.50 -3.97
CA LEU A 255 -15.38 -0.14 -3.81
C LEU A 255 -15.27 -1.65 -3.68
N GLY A 256 -14.16 -2.20 -4.13
CA GLY A 256 -13.87 -3.62 -3.99
C GLY A 256 -12.40 -3.90 -4.29
N VAL A 257 -11.84 -4.86 -3.56
CA VAL A 257 -10.44 -5.27 -3.66
C VAL A 257 -10.36 -6.79 -3.75
N GLY A 258 -9.92 -7.31 -4.88
CA GLY A 258 -9.58 -8.71 -5.06
C GLY A 258 -8.07 -8.89 -4.93
N ALA A 259 -7.61 -9.57 -3.87
CA ALA A 259 -6.21 -9.71 -3.53
C ALA A 259 -5.77 -11.16 -3.45
N GLY A 260 -4.53 -11.44 -3.87
CA GLY A 260 -3.85 -12.71 -3.59
C GLY A 260 -4.45 -13.94 -4.26
N GLN A 261 -5.17 -13.79 -5.37
CA GLN A 261 -5.77 -14.91 -6.07
C GLN A 261 -4.80 -15.55 -7.07
N MET A 262 -4.90 -16.87 -7.23
CA MET A 262 -4.05 -17.62 -8.16
C MET A 262 -4.38 -17.34 -9.63
N ASN A 263 -5.55 -16.81 -9.91
CA ASN A 263 -5.94 -16.35 -11.25
C ASN A 263 -6.60 -14.97 -11.17
N ARG A 264 -6.47 -14.21 -12.25
CA ARG A 264 -6.91 -12.81 -12.31
C ARG A 264 -8.42 -12.66 -12.33
N ILE A 265 -9.12 -13.57 -13.02
CA ILE A 265 -10.59 -13.53 -13.07
C ILE A 265 -11.21 -13.71 -11.68
N GLY A 266 -10.64 -14.54 -10.81
CA GLY A 266 -11.09 -14.70 -9.44
C GLY A 266 -10.93 -13.41 -8.63
N SER A 267 -9.82 -12.66 -8.82
CA SER A 267 -9.65 -11.34 -8.20
C SER A 267 -10.69 -10.34 -8.71
N ALA A 268 -10.96 -10.35 -10.02
CA ALA A 268 -11.97 -9.49 -10.63
C ALA A 268 -13.37 -9.79 -10.06
N GLU A 269 -13.74 -11.07 -9.94
CA GLU A 269 -15.02 -11.46 -9.36
C GLU A 269 -15.19 -10.98 -7.93
N ILE A 270 -14.16 -11.11 -7.10
CA ILE A 270 -14.18 -10.66 -5.69
C ILE A 270 -14.42 -9.15 -5.64
N ALA A 271 -13.60 -8.37 -6.36
CA ALA A 271 -13.67 -6.91 -6.32
C ALA A 271 -15.01 -6.38 -6.87
N LEU A 272 -15.49 -6.92 -7.99
CA LEU A 272 -16.74 -6.50 -8.61
C LEU A 272 -17.97 -6.86 -7.76
N LYS A 273 -17.99 -8.06 -7.17
CA LYS A 273 -19.06 -8.48 -6.25
C LYS A 273 -19.12 -7.60 -4.99
N GLN A 274 -17.97 -7.19 -4.44
CA GLN A 274 -17.92 -6.25 -3.33
C GLN A 274 -18.54 -4.90 -3.70
N ALA A 275 -18.16 -4.33 -4.84
CA ALA A 275 -18.70 -3.07 -5.34
C ALA A 275 -20.22 -3.13 -5.51
N HIS A 276 -20.75 -4.21 -6.12
CA HIS A 276 -22.19 -4.41 -6.29
C HIS A 276 -22.93 -4.60 -4.96
N ALA A 277 -22.36 -5.36 -4.04
CA ALA A 277 -22.95 -5.55 -2.70
C ALA A 277 -23.04 -4.23 -1.92
N ALA A 278 -22.15 -3.27 -2.21
CA ALA A 278 -22.19 -1.90 -1.68
C ALA A 278 -23.16 -0.97 -2.44
N GLY A 279 -23.87 -1.47 -3.48
CA GLY A 279 -24.86 -0.74 -4.25
C GLY A 279 -24.31 0.05 -5.46
N PHE A 280 -23.05 -0.19 -5.85
CA PHE A 280 -22.43 0.47 -7.00
C PHE A 280 -22.48 -0.45 -8.22
N THR A 281 -23.35 -0.13 -9.17
CA THR A 281 -23.67 -0.98 -10.32
C THR A 281 -23.30 -0.40 -11.68
N GLU A 282 -22.82 0.85 -11.74
CA GLU A 282 -22.46 1.54 -12.97
C GLU A 282 -21.39 2.61 -12.75
N GLY A 283 -20.74 3.04 -13.81
CA GLY A 283 -19.71 4.08 -13.74
C GLY A 283 -18.46 3.65 -12.96
N LEU A 284 -18.18 2.35 -12.93
CA LEU A 284 -17.06 1.78 -12.20
C LEU A 284 -15.78 1.86 -13.03
N VAL A 285 -14.65 2.01 -12.32
CA VAL A 285 -13.31 1.91 -12.87
C VAL A 285 -12.63 0.68 -12.29
N LEU A 286 -11.91 -0.06 -13.13
CA LEU A 286 -11.18 -1.26 -12.73
C LEU A 286 -9.68 -1.07 -12.98
N ALA A 287 -8.85 -1.29 -11.96
CA ALA A 287 -7.40 -1.32 -12.07
C ALA A 287 -6.86 -2.73 -11.81
N SER A 288 -5.85 -3.13 -12.60
CA SER A 288 -5.21 -4.44 -12.52
C SER A 288 -3.69 -4.31 -12.43
N ASP A 289 -3.05 -5.02 -11.49
CA ASP A 289 -1.60 -5.04 -11.27
C ASP A 289 -0.80 -5.69 -12.40
N GLY A 290 -1.44 -6.47 -13.25
CA GLY A 290 -0.86 -7.18 -14.38
C GLY A 290 -1.81 -7.25 -15.59
N PHE A 291 -1.29 -7.68 -16.73
CA PHE A 291 -2.07 -7.82 -17.97
C PHE A 291 -3.18 -8.88 -17.87
N PHE A 292 -4.19 -8.76 -18.70
CA PHE A 292 -5.24 -9.77 -18.87
C PHE A 292 -4.75 -10.88 -19.81
N PRO A 293 -4.69 -12.14 -19.33
CA PRO A 293 -4.29 -13.26 -20.19
C PRO A 293 -5.38 -13.63 -21.20
N PHE A 294 -6.63 -13.28 -20.93
CA PHE A 294 -7.82 -13.54 -21.73
C PHE A 294 -8.78 -12.34 -21.65
N ASP A 295 -9.81 -12.33 -22.51
CA ASP A 295 -10.84 -11.29 -22.54
C ASP A 295 -11.96 -11.49 -21.49
N ASP A 296 -11.89 -12.55 -20.68
CA ASP A 296 -12.85 -12.90 -19.65
C ASP A 296 -13.01 -11.83 -18.56
N CYS A 297 -11.90 -11.21 -18.13
CA CYS A 297 -11.93 -10.11 -17.18
C CYS A 297 -12.66 -8.88 -17.73
N VAL A 298 -12.50 -8.60 -19.03
CA VAL A 298 -13.20 -7.48 -19.70
C VAL A 298 -14.69 -7.79 -19.83
N ALA A 299 -15.03 -9.02 -20.22
CA ALA A 299 -16.42 -9.48 -20.33
C ALA A 299 -17.14 -9.36 -18.97
N LEU A 300 -16.52 -9.86 -17.91
CA LEU A 300 -17.04 -9.77 -16.55
C LEU A 300 -17.18 -8.30 -16.09
N ALA A 301 -16.16 -7.48 -16.32
CA ALA A 301 -16.18 -6.05 -15.96
C ALA A 301 -17.37 -5.32 -16.60
N ALA A 302 -17.68 -5.63 -17.87
CA ALA A 302 -18.84 -5.08 -18.58
C ALA A 302 -20.18 -5.43 -17.90
N GLU A 303 -20.34 -6.67 -17.43
CA GLU A 303 -21.55 -7.14 -16.75
C GLU A 303 -21.79 -6.40 -15.42
N TYR A 304 -20.71 -5.90 -14.82
CA TYR A 304 -20.73 -5.18 -13.55
C TYR A 304 -20.69 -3.65 -13.69
N GLY A 305 -20.89 -3.11 -14.89
CA GLY A 305 -21.01 -1.66 -15.12
C GLY A 305 -19.67 -0.90 -15.06
N VAL A 306 -18.55 -1.57 -15.34
CA VAL A 306 -17.25 -0.93 -15.50
C VAL A 306 -17.23 -0.17 -16.84
N THR A 307 -16.81 1.09 -16.79
CA THR A 307 -16.71 1.98 -17.96
C THR A 307 -15.28 2.24 -18.41
N ALA A 308 -14.32 2.03 -17.51
CA ALA A 308 -12.91 2.20 -17.83
C ALA A 308 -12.02 1.18 -17.07
N ILE A 309 -10.95 0.75 -17.74
CA ILE A 309 -9.98 -0.21 -17.22
C ILE A 309 -8.58 0.36 -17.39
N VAL A 310 -7.73 0.23 -16.36
CA VAL A 310 -6.29 0.45 -16.45
C VAL A 310 -5.55 -0.83 -16.12
N GLN A 311 -4.58 -1.20 -16.94
CA GLN A 311 -3.74 -2.38 -16.80
C GLN A 311 -2.42 -2.18 -17.58
N PRO A 312 -1.36 -2.98 -17.33
CA PRO A 312 -0.08 -2.78 -17.98
C PRO A 312 -0.04 -3.10 -19.50
N GLY A 313 -0.91 -3.98 -20.00
CA GLY A 313 -0.71 -4.55 -21.33
C GLY A 313 0.46 -5.53 -21.38
N GLY A 314 0.79 -6.02 -22.58
CA GLY A 314 1.92 -6.93 -22.82
C GLY A 314 1.55 -8.42 -22.87
N SER A 315 0.27 -8.75 -22.95
CA SER A 315 -0.21 -10.10 -23.23
C SER A 315 -0.12 -10.39 -24.74
N ILE A 316 0.17 -11.63 -25.10
CA ILE A 316 0.03 -12.11 -26.50
C ILE A 316 -1.43 -11.93 -27.00
N ARG A 317 -2.39 -11.86 -26.07
CA ARG A 317 -3.84 -11.72 -26.35
C ARG A 317 -4.38 -10.31 -26.04
N ASP A 318 -3.55 -9.28 -26.03
CA ASP A 318 -4.02 -7.91 -25.80
C ASP A 318 -5.10 -7.50 -26.81
N GLU A 319 -4.96 -7.91 -28.08
CA GLU A 319 -5.95 -7.64 -29.14
C GLU A 319 -7.34 -8.24 -28.83
N ASP A 320 -7.42 -9.40 -28.18
CA ASP A 320 -8.69 -9.99 -27.75
C ASP A 320 -9.36 -9.14 -26.68
N SER A 321 -8.59 -8.67 -25.70
CA SER A 321 -9.07 -7.78 -24.63
C SER A 321 -9.51 -6.42 -25.20
N ILE A 322 -8.73 -5.83 -26.12
CA ILE A 322 -9.08 -4.55 -26.78
C ILE A 322 -10.37 -4.69 -27.58
N ARG A 323 -10.48 -5.76 -28.40
CA ARG A 323 -11.70 -6.03 -29.17
C ARG A 323 -12.92 -6.17 -28.26
N LYS A 324 -12.81 -6.95 -27.17
CA LYS A 324 -13.89 -7.11 -26.19
C LYS A 324 -14.27 -5.79 -25.53
N ALA A 325 -13.29 -4.96 -25.16
CA ALA A 325 -13.55 -3.65 -24.59
C ALA A 325 -14.27 -2.71 -25.58
N ASN A 326 -13.89 -2.73 -26.86
CA ASN A 326 -14.57 -1.98 -27.93
C ASN A 326 -16.02 -2.47 -28.13
N GLU A 327 -16.26 -3.79 -28.16
CA GLU A 327 -17.60 -4.38 -28.24
C GLU A 327 -18.52 -3.94 -27.07
N LYS A 328 -17.91 -3.69 -25.89
CA LYS A 328 -18.62 -3.32 -24.68
C LYS A 328 -18.62 -1.80 -24.40
N GLY A 329 -17.97 -1.00 -25.23
CA GLY A 329 -17.86 0.45 -25.05
C GLY A 329 -17.01 0.85 -23.83
N ILE A 330 -16.07 0.01 -23.41
CA ILE A 330 -15.18 0.25 -22.26
C ILE A 330 -13.90 0.93 -22.74
N ALA A 331 -13.50 2.02 -22.09
CA ALA A 331 -12.19 2.62 -22.29
C ALA A 331 -11.11 1.76 -21.60
N MET A 332 -10.06 1.37 -22.35
CA MET A 332 -8.95 0.60 -21.79
C MET A 332 -7.63 1.35 -21.99
N LEU A 333 -6.84 1.45 -20.93
CA LEU A 333 -5.56 2.16 -20.92
C LEU A 333 -4.45 1.19 -20.54
N PHE A 334 -3.32 1.25 -21.29
CA PHE A 334 -2.13 0.44 -21.06
C PHE A 334 -1.00 1.31 -20.53
N THR A 335 -0.54 1.00 -19.31
CA THR A 335 0.55 1.75 -18.66
C THR A 335 1.94 1.33 -19.13
N GLY A 336 2.09 0.09 -19.60
CA GLY A 336 3.39 -0.51 -19.92
C GLY A 336 4.22 -0.94 -18.71
N GLU A 337 3.71 -0.72 -17.49
CA GLU A 337 4.35 -1.09 -16.23
C GLU A 337 3.44 -2.03 -15.43
N ARG A 338 3.99 -3.11 -14.89
CA ARG A 338 3.25 -4.00 -13.99
C ARG A 338 3.75 -3.83 -12.55
N HIS A 339 2.86 -4.05 -11.59
CA HIS A 339 3.13 -3.88 -10.17
C HIS A 339 2.84 -5.15 -9.36
N PHE A 340 3.57 -6.24 -9.63
CA PHE A 340 3.40 -7.46 -8.87
C PHE A 340 3.91 -7.32 -7.44
N LYS A 341 3.10 -7.78 -6.48
CA LYS A 341 3.43 -7.83 -5.06
C LYS A 341 3.07 -9.19 -4.48
N HIS A 342 4.06 -9.92 -4.02
CA HIS A 342 3.90 -11.27 -3.44
C HIS A 342 4.15 -11.31 -1.95
#